data_bf7839d5403bd37be8b3a6c540b7eaea
#
_entry.id   bf7839d5403bd37be8b3a6c540b7eaea
#
_cell.length_a   1.000
_cell.length_b   1.000
_cell.length_c   1.000
_cell.angle_alpha   90.00
_cell.angle_beta   90.00
_cell.angle_gamma   90.00
#
_symmetry.space_group_name_H-M   'P 1'
#
loop_
_entity.id
_entity.type
_entity.pdbx_description
1 polymer ?
#
loop_
_entity_poly.entity_id
_entity_poly.type
_entity_poly.pdbx_seq_one_letter_code
_entity_poly.pdbx_strand_id
1 'polypeptide(L)'
;MAFRVADSTTRNTNVERINTQRARLSVLQERITSGKRINRPSDDPSGAAAVIRLKTNQSEIEQFKRSANFANQRLTAADDVLSGYENILERVKTLVSQGLSDTATQTAKNALATELEAMRGRILNVANTKYEDEYLFGGSRQAAPPFDPTTSAPNPNPAAPQYIQIEPGANAIPVGVTSDTVFRDGTSDIFTDLTSAITALRGTGNPATDRTTLQNSFARLETYKNLVSVAHSQVGGNMNITEMAQSRLSEDSLSYGARIDSIEGDDFASSAVELAETQSALEATLQIVAKGRRSLFDFLG
;
A
#
# COMPACT_ATOMS: atom_id res chain seq x y z
N MET A 1 2.24 18.59 -77.61
CA MET A 1 2.83 18.80 -76.27
C MET A 1 1.79 18.75 -75.14
N ALA A 2 0.54 19.21 -75.31
CA ALA A 2 -0.49 19.23 -74.29
C ALA A 2 -0.88 17.83 -73.72
N PHE A 3 -0.93 16.79 -74.51
CA PHE A 3 -1.27 15.43 -74.12
C PHE A 3 -0.23 14.79 -73.19
N ARG A 4 1.04 15.04 -73.33
CA ARG A 4 2.11 14.52 -72.46
C ARG A 4 2.06 15.11 -71.03
N VAL A 5 1.70 16.38 -70.92
CA VAL A 5 1.56 17.07 -69.62
C VAL A 5 0.33 16.54 -68.86
N ALA A 6 -0.81 16.34 -69.52
CA ALA A 6 -2.02 15.78 -68.91
C ALA A 6 -1.81 14.37 -68.38
N ASP A 7 -1.09 13.50 -69.11
CA ASP A 7 -0.81 12.11 -68.69
C ASP A 7 0.17 12.04 -67.49
N SER A 8 1.21 12.90 -67.47
CA SER A 8 2.11 12.97 -66.31
C SER A 8 1.40 13.48 -65.05
N THR A 9 0.51 14.46 -65.19
CA THR A 9 -0.30 15.00 -64.06
C THR A 9 -1.23 13.95 -63.53
N THR A 10 -1.96 13.22 -64.39
CA THR A 10 -2.88 12.12 -63.97
C THR A 10 -2.11 11.00 -63.28
N ARG A 11 -0.93 10.66 -63.75
CA ARG A 11 -0.07 9.64 -63.12
C ARG A 11 0.38 10.06 -61.72
N ASN A 12 0.87 11.30 -61.57
CA ASN A 12 1.31 11.83 -60.29
C ASN A 12 0.15 11.86 -59.28
N THR A 13 -1.03 12.32 -59.67
CA THR A 13 -2.23 12.35 -58.86
C THR A 13 -2.66 10.93 -58.41
N ASN A 14 -2.55 9.94 -59.28
CA ASN A 14 -2.85 8.55 -58.92
C ASN A 14 -1.84 7.96 -57.92
N VAL A 15 -0.54 8.27 -58.11
CA VAL A 15 0.49 7.86 -57.12
C VAL A 15 0.27 8.51 -55.76
N GLU A 16 -0.06 9.80 -55.74
CA GLU A 16 -0.40 10.50 -54.48
C GLU A 16 -1.61 9.89 -53.79
N ARG A 17 -2.68 9.56 -54.52
CA ARG A 17 -3.86 8.90 -53.99
C ARG A 17 -3.53 7.52 -53.40
N ILE A 18 -2.73 6.70 -54.08
CA ILE A 18 -2.29 5.39 -53.59
C ILE A 18 -1.47 5.56 -52.30
N ASN A 19 -0.54 6.50 -52.24
CA ASN A 19 0.27 6.76 -51.06
C ASN A 19 -0.58 7.24 -49.87
N THR A 20 -1.57 8.11 -50.10
CA THR A 20 -2.51 8.58 -49.09
C THR A 20 -3.35 7.43 -48.56
N GLN A 21 -3.89 6.55 -49.40
CA GLN A 21 -4.65 5.39 -48.99
C GLN A 21 -3.81 4.37 -48.18
N ARG A 22 -2.56 4.14 -48.60
CA ARG A 22 -1.61 3.29 -47.86
C ARG A 22 -1.30 3.86 -46.46
N ALA A 23 -1.06 5.18 -46.36
CA ALA A 23 -0.83 5.85 -45.08
C ALA A 23 -2.06 5.72 -44.17
N ARG A 24 -3.28 5.92 -44.74
CA ARG A 24 -4.55 5.72 -43.98
C ARG A 24 -4.72 4.29 -43.49
N LEU A 25 -4.43 3.30 -44.32
CA LEU A 25 -4.44 1.88 -44.02
C LEU A 25 -3.49 1.56 -42.84
N SER A 26 -2.26 2.09 -42.87
CA SER A 26 -1.28 1.92 -41.80
C SER A 26 -1.77 2.49 -40.46
N VAL A 27 -2.40 3.68 -40.48
CA VAL A 27 -2.97 4.30 -39.28
C VAL A 27 -4.14 3.47 -38.72
N LEU A 28 -5.05 2.98 -39.60
CA LEU A 28 -6.16 2.13 -39.17
C LEU A 28 -5.68 0.79 -38.58
N GLN A 29 -4.67 0.19 -39.19
CA GLN A 29 -4.04 -1.02 -38.65
C GLN A 29 -3.41 -0.77 -37.27
N GLU A 30 -2.72 0.37 -37.10
CA GLU A 30 -2.14 0.80 -35.82
C GLU A 30 -3.24 0.98 -34.74
N ARG A 31 -4.37 1.65 -35.07
CA ARG A 31 -5.52 1.83 -34.17
C ARG A 31 -6.14 0.50 -33.75
N ILE A 32 -6.43 -0.38 -34.71
CA ILE A 32 -7.00 -1.70 -34.43
C ILE A 32 -6.07 -2.55 -33.57
N THR A 33 -4.77 -2.51 -33.85
CA THR A 33 -3.77 -3.30 -33.11
C THR A 33 -3.55 -2.77 -31.68
N SER A 34 -3.55 -1.45 -31.49
CA SER A 34 -3.35 -0.81 -30.20
C SER A 34 -4.64 -0.69 -29.38
N GLY A 35 -5.81 -0.75 -30.03
CA GLY A 35 -7.11 -0.41 -29.43
C GLY A 35 -7.26 1.08 -29.10
N LYS A 36 -6.39 1.95 -29.69
CA LYS A 36 -6.32 3.38 -29.38
C LYS A 36 -6.50 4.23 -30.63
N ARG A 37 -7.39 5.22 -30.51
CA ARG A 37 -7.58 6.26 -31.53
C ARG A 37 -6.42 7.23 -31.57
N ILE A 38 -5.83 7.55 -30.40
CA ILE A 38 -4.70 8.47 -30.25
C ILE A 38 -3.45 7.65 -29.91
N ASN A 39 -2.62 7.37 -30.90
CA ASN A 39 -1.35 6.66 -30.73
C ASN A 39 -0.17 7.63 -30.62
N ARG A 40 -0.29 8.80 -31.25
CA ARG A 40 0.75 9.85 -31.30
C ARG A 40 0.17 11.21 -30.94
N PRO A 41 0.95 12.10 -30.31
CA PRO A 41 0.49 13.46 -30.00
C PRO A 41 0.06 14.26 -31.26
N SER A 42 0.54 13.86 -32.45
CA SER A 42 0.14 14.45 -33.74
C SER A 42 -1.28 14.09 -34.17
N ASP A 43 -1.86 13.00 -33.67
CA ASP A 43 -3.19 12.51 -34.06
C ASP A 43 -4.29 13.41 -33.45
N ASP A 44 -4.12 13.79 -32.18
CA ASP A 44 -4.97 14.72 -31.45
C ASP A 44 -4.15 15.38 -30.33
N PRO A 45 -3.53 16.56 -30.56
CA PRO A 45 -2.67 17.20 -29.56
C PRO A 45 -3.39 17.54 -28.25
N SER A 46 -4.69 17.90 -28.34
CA SER A 46 -5.49 18.25 -27.17
C SER A 46 -5.88 17.03 -26.37
N GLY A 47 -6.32 15.97 -27.03
CA GLY A 47 -6.64 14.68 -26.42
C GLY A 47 -5.40 14.04 -25.79
N ALA A 48 -4.27 14.02 -26.50
CA ALA A 48 -3.01 13.49 -25.98
C ALA A 48 -2.55 14.24 -24.71
N ALA A 49 -2.63 15.59 -24.71
CA ALA A 49 -2.30 16.36 -23.50
C ALA A 49 -3.24 16.06 -22.32
N ALA A 50 -4.54 15.84 -22.57
CA ALA A 50 -5.50 15.45 -21.55
C ALA A 50 -5.18 14.04 -21.01
N VAL A 51 -4.92 13.07 -21.89
CA VAL A 51 -4.54 11.70 -21.51
C VAL A 51 -3.27 11.66 -20.67
N ILE A 52 -2.23 12.43 -21.05
CA ILE A 52 -1.00 12.52 -20.26
C ILE A 52 -1.28 13.01 -18.84
N ARG A 53 -2.08 14.06 -18.67
CA ARG A 53 -2.47 14.55 -17.32
C ARG A 53 -3.23 13.50 -16.53
N LEU A 54 -4.20 12.81 -17.15
CA LEU A 54 -4.97 11.76 -16.50
C LEU A 54 -4.09 10.56 -16.09
N LYS A 55 -3.14 10.16 -16.94
CA LYS A 55 -2.17 9.10 -16.63
C LYS A 55 -1.22 9.49 -15.49
N THR A 56 -0.82 10.77 -15.43
CA THR A 56 -0.03 11.28 -14.29
C THR A 56 -0.82 11.16 -12.99
N ASN A 57 -2.07 11.61 -12.96
CA ASN A 57 -2.94 11.48 -11.79
C ASN A 57 -3.20 10.01 -11.42
N GLN A 58 -3.42 9.14 -12.41
CA GLN A 58 -3.59 7.71 -12.19
C GLN A 58 -2.33 7.07 -11.58
N SER A 59 -1.14 7.47 -12.05
CA SER A 59 0.13 7.00 -11.49
C SER A 59 0.31 7.46 -10.03
N GLU A 60 -0.12 8.66 -9.69
CA GLU A 60 -0.12 9.19 -8.32
C GLU A 60 -1.08 8.37 -7.43
N ILE A 61 -2.29 8.08 -7.89
CA ILE A 61 -3.24 7.22 -7.18
C ILE A 61 -2.66 5.83 -6.93
N GLU A 62 -2.01 5.23 -7.92
CA GLU A 62 -1.37 3.92 -7.74
C GLU A 62 -0.22 3.97 -6.71
N GLN A 63 0.47 5.10 -6.58
CA GLN A 63 1.44 5.30 -5.50
C GLN A 63 0.75 5.34 -4.13
N PHE A 64 -0.35 6.09 -3.99
CA PHE A 64 -1.11 6.14 -2.73
C PHE A 64 -1.74 4.79 -2.39
N LYS A 65 -2.20 4.01 -3.36
CA LYS A 65 -2.67 2.63 -3.15
C LYS A 65 -1.58 1.75 -2.54
N ARG A 66 -0.33 1.86 -3.04
CA ARG A 66 0.81 1.13 -2.44
C ARG A 66 1.09 1.58 -1.01
N SER A 67 1.05 2.89 -0.75
CA SER A 67 1.23 3.45 0.60
C SER A 67 0.13 3.00 1.56
N ALA A 68 -1.12 2.99 1.12
CA ALA A 68 -2.26 2.53 1.92
C ALA A 68 -2.19 1.01 2.18
N ASN A 69 -1.77 0.21 1.20
CA ASN A 69 -1.56 -1.23 1.39
C ASN A 69 -0.45 -1.51 2.42
N PHE A 70 0.67 -0.80 2.33
CA PHE A 70 1.75 -0.92 3.31
C PHE A 70 1.28 -0.51 4.72
N ALA A 71 0.55 0.61 4.83
CA ALA A 71 -0.02 1.07 6.10
C ALA A 71 -0.96 0.02 6.70
N ASN A 72 -1.87 -0.55 5.90
CA ASN A 72 -2.82 -1.57 6.35
C ASN A 72 -2.12 -2.84 6.85
N GLN A 73 -1.15 -3.35 6.11
CA GLN A 73 -0.39 -4.54 6.51
C GLN A 73 0.35 -4.33 7.83
N ARG A 74 0.98 -3.16 8.00
CA ARG A 74 1.69 -2.83 9.24
C ARG A 74 0.74 -2.66 10.43
N LEU A 75 -0.42 -2.02 10.22
CA LEU A 75 -1.46 -1.87 11.24
C LEU A 75 -2.06 -3.23 11.63
N THR A 76 -2.31 -4.12 10.67
CA THR A 76 -2.78 -5.49 10.95
C THR A 76 -1.77 -6.26 11.79
N ALA A 77 -0.48 -6.18 11.44
CA ALA A 77 0.56 -6.81 12.25
C ALA A 77 0.62 -6.24 13.68
N ALA A 78 0.39 -4.92 13.84
CA ALA A 78 0.34 -4.29 15.16
C ALA A 78 -0.88 -4.76 15.97
N ASP A 79 -2.04 -4.89 15.34
CA ASP A 79 -3.29 -5.37 15.93
C ASP A 79 -3.14 -6.79 16.47
N ASP A 80 -2.60 -7.71 15.67
CA ASP A 80 -2.34 -9.09 16.05
C ASP A 80 -1.40 -9.17 17.26
N VAL A 81 -0.33 -8.38 17.27
CA VAL A 81 0.66 -8.38 18.36
C VAL A 81 0.07 -7.76 19.63
N LEU A 82 -0.73 -6.68 19.53
CA LEU A 82 -1.42 -6.08 20.69
C LEU A 82 -2.44 -7.03 21.30
N SER A 83 -3.22 -7.75 20.47
CA SER A 83 -4.14 -8.78 20.95
C SER A 83 -3.41 -9.91 21.72
N GLY A 84 -2.27 -10.35 21.20
CA GLY A 84 -1.41 -11.31 21.90
C GLY A 84 -0.88 -10.78 23.22
N TYR A 85 -0.51 -9.50 23.26
CA TYR A 85 -0.02 -8.84 24.47
C TYR A 85 -1.10 -8.70 25.55
N GLU A 86 -2.33 -8.35 25.19
CA GLU A 86 -3.47 -8.32 26.12
C GLU A 86 -3.66 -9.66 26.83
N ASN A 87 -3.60 -10.77 26.11
CA ASN A 87 -3.71 -12.11 26.68
C ASN A 87 -2.57 -12.42 27.69
N ILE A 88 -1.34 -11.96 27.38
CA ILE A 88 -0.20 -12.13 28.30
C ILE A 88 -0.42 -11.29 29.57
N LEU A 89 -0.89 -10.04 29.44
CA LEU A 89 -1.19 -9.17 30.59
C LEU A 89 -2.27 -9.77 31.53
N GLU A 90 -3.32 -10.38 30.97
CA GLU A 90 -4.34 -11.06 31.77
C GLU A 90 -3.74 -12.24 32.56
N ARG A 91 -2.84 -13.01 31.93
CA ARG A 91 -2.16 -14.10 32.64
C ARG A 91 -1.25 -13.57 33.74
N VAL A 92 -0.45 -12.50 33.44
CA VAL A 92 0.40 -11.82 34.44
C VAL A 92 -0.43 -11.33 35.65
N LYS A 93 -1.55 -10.66 35.37
CA LYS A 93 -2.47 -10.18 36.40
C LYS A 93 -2.99 -11.31 37.28
N THR A 94 -3.36 -12.44 36.68
CA THR A 94 -3.79 -13.64 37.41
C THR A 94 -2.69 -14.16 38.32
N LEU A 95 -1.45 -14.24 37.86
CA LEU A 95 -0.30 -14.70 38.64
C LEU A 95 -0.01 -13.78 39.85
N VAL A 96 -0.02 -12.46 39.64
CA VAL A 96 0.20 -11.47 40.70
C VAL A 96 -0.94 -11.52 41.71
N SER A 97 -2.18 -11.68 41.26
CA SER A 97 -3.36 -11.85 42.17
C SER A 97 -3.25 -13.10 43.03
N GLN A 98 -2.81 -14.24 42.47
CA GLN A 98 -2.57 -15.47 43.25
C GLN A 98 -1.44 -15.28 44.26
N GLY A 99 -0.41 -14.50 43.91
CA GLY A 99 0.68 -14.17 44.84
C GLY A 99 0.27 -13.28 46.02
N LEU A 100 -0.82 -12.51 45.88
CA LEU A 100 -1.41 -11.68 46.93
C LEU A 100 -2.24 -12.51 47.95
N SER A 101 -2.55 -13.76 47.63
CA SER A 101 -3.32 -14.62 48.55
C SER A 101 -2.56 -14.89 49.87
N ASP A 102 -3.23 -14.66 50.97
CA ASP A 102 -2.69 -14.90 52.34
C ASP A 102 -2.43 -16.40 52.63
N THR A 103 -3.04 -17.26 51.84
CA THR A 103 -2.90 -18.72 51.97
C THR A 103 -1.75 -19.29 51.12
N ALA A 104 -1.13 -18.47 50.29
CA ALA A 104 -0.06 -18.91 49.41
C ALA A 104 1.24 -19.16 50.20
N THR A 105 1.72 -20.41 50.19
CA THR A 105 3.01 -20.78 50.78
C THR A 105 4.18 -20.12 50.02
N GLN A 106 5.35 -19.96 50.66
CA GLN A 106 6.52 -19.41 49.97
C GLN A 106 6.96 -20.26 48.77
N THR A 107 6.80 -21.59 48.85
CA THR A 107 7.05 -22.48 47.71
C THR A 107 6.12 -22.18 46.54
N ALA A 108 4.82 -21.96 46.79
CA ALA A 108 3.87 -21.55 45.76
C ALA A 108 4.22 -20.18 45.16
N LYS A 109 4.57 -19.20 46.01
CA LYS A 109 5.01 -17.88 45.56
C LYS A 109 6.28 -17.93 44.68
N ASN A 110 7.24 -18.80 45.02
CA ASN A 110 8.42 -19.03 44.22
C ASN A 110 8.09 -19.62 42.82
N ALA A 111 7.11 -20.54 42.76
CA ALA A 111 6.63 -21.09 41.49
C ALA A 111 5.95 -20.00 40.62
N LEU A 112 5.10 -19.15 41.23
CA LEU A 112 4.48 -18.00 40.56
C LEU A 112 5.54 -17.00 40.05
N ALA A 113 6.59 -16.75 40.84
CA ALA A 113 7.71 -15.88 40.42
C ALA A 113 8.43 -16.41 39.19
N THR A 114 8.64 -17.74 39.11
CA THR A 114 9.27 -18.37 37.92
C THR A 114 8.37 -18.26 36.69
N GLU A 115 7.05 -18.46 36.84
CA GLU A 115 6.13 -18.28 35.71
C GLU A 115 6.04 -16.81 35.28
N LEU A 116 6.04 -15.87 36.25
CA LEU A 116 6.03 -14.45 35.94
C LEU A 116 7.29 -14.01 35.22
N GLU A 117 8.46 -14.59 35.55
CA GLU A 117 9.72 -14.37 34.84
C GLU A 117 9.64 -14.85 33.38
N ALA A 118 9.00 -16.02 33.14
CA ALA A 118 8.73 -16.50 31.79
C ALA A 118 7.78 -15.56 31.02
N MET A 119 6.75 -15.03 31.66
CA MET A 119 5.83 -14.05 31.04
C MET A 119 6.56 -12.73 30.73
N ARG A 120 7.44 -12.25 31.62
CA ARG A 120 8.30 -11.08 31.35
C ARG A 120 9.14 -11.27 30.10
N GLY A 121 9.73 -12.46 29.91
CA GLY A 121 10.46 -12.79 28.69
C GLY A 121 9.59 -12.78 27.42
N ARG A 122 8.34 -13.29 27.53
CA ARG A 122 7.38 -13.22 26.41
C ARG A 122 7.02 -11.77 26.05
N ILE A 123 6.77 -10.92 27.05
CA ILE A 123 6.49 -9.50 26.84
C ILE A 123 7.68 -8.80 26.16
N LEU A 124 8.93 -9.16 26.53
CA LEU A 124 10.12 -8.62 25.86
C LEU A 124 10.18 -8.99 24.38
N ASN A 125 9.82 -10.24 24.05
CA ASN A 125 9.74 -10.67 22.65
C ASN A 125 8.65 -9.90 21.90
N VAL A 126 7.48 -9.70 22.51
CA VAL A 126 6.39 -8.88 21.96
C VAL A 126 6.85 -7.44 21.72
N ALA A 127 7.49 -6.81 22.71
CA ALA A 127 7.97 -5.43 22.61
C ALA A 127 9.03 -5.25 21.51
N ASN A 128 9.80 -6.30 21.22
CA ASN A 128 10.83 -6.33 20.21
C ASN A 128 10.40 -7.09 18.92
N THR A 129 9.08 -7.24 18.71
CA THR A 129 8.57 -7.87 17.48
C THR A 129 8.94 -7.05 16.26
N LYS A 130 9.39 -7.74 15.21
CA LYS A 130 9.68 -7.15 13.90
C LYS A 130 8.56 -7.47 12.91
N TYR A 131 8.29 -6.51 12.07
CA TYR A 131 7.56 -6.69 10.84
C TYR A 131 8.54 -6.44 9.69
N GLU A 132 8.75 -7.44 8.83
CA GLU A 132 9.89 -7.47 7.90
C GLU A 132 11.23 -7.29 8.67
N ASP A 133 12.02 -6.29 8.36
CA ASP A 133 13.30 -6.00 9.03
C ASP A 133 13.21 -4.89 10.09
N GLU A 134 12.01 -4.35 10.33
CA GLU A 134 11.78 -3.18 11.17
C GLU A 134 11.08 -3.55 12.48
N TYR A 135 11.48 -2.93 13.60
CA TYR A 135 10.78 -3.10 14.87
C TYR A 135 9.40 -2.42 14.83
N LEU A 136 8.36 -3.19 15.10
CA LEU A 136 6.96 -2.76 14.99
C LEU A 136 6.64 -1.58 15.94
N PHE A 137 7.19 -1.60 17.14
CA PHE A 137 7.04 -0.56 18.16
C PHE A 137 8.21 0.44 18.18
N GLY A 138 9.10 0.37 17.20
CA GLY A 138 10.27 1.25 17.09
C GLY A 138 9.94 2.69 16.66
N GLY A 139 8.72 2.93 16.14
CA GLY A 139 8.33 4.23 15.62
C GLY A 139 9.30 4.73 14.54
N SER A 140 9.84 5.92 14.70
CA SER A 140 10.85 6.50 13.78
C SER A 140 12.24 5.85 13.84
N ARG A 141 12.46 4.91 14.77
CA ARG A 141 13.74 4.20 14.99
C ARG A 141 13.58 2.70 14.77
N GLN A 142 13.20 2.32 13.56
CA GLN A 142 12.84 0.96 13.18
C GLN A 142 13.99 -0.04 13.21
N ALA A 143 15.25 0.44 13.10
CA ALA A 143 16.44 -0.42 13.10
C ALA A 143 16.95 -0.78 14.50
N ALA A 144 16.54 -0.08 15.56
CA ALA A 144 16.98 -0.32 16.93
C ALA A 144 15.89 -0.95 17.78
N PRO A 145 16.20 -1.97 18.61
CA PRO A 145 15.21 -2.57 19.48
C PRO A 145 14.62 -1.56 20.46
N PRO A 146 13.30 -1.54 20.67
CA PRO A 146 12.65 -0.70 21.67
C PRO A 146 13.13 -0.95 23.09
N PHE A 147 13.44 -2.20 23.43
CA PHE A 147 13.98 -2.63 24.69
C PHE A 147 15.23 -3.48 24.47
N ASP A 148 16.24 -3.30 25.31
CA ASP A 148 17.46 -4.13 25.29
C ASP A 148 17.09 -5.61 25.49
N PRO A 149 17.48 -6.52 24.59
CA PRO A 149 17.11 -7.94 24.68
C PRO A 149 17.66 -8.66 25.91
N THR A 150 18.73 -8.14 26.54
CA THR A 150 19.40 -8.76 27.69
C THR A 150 18.91 -8.16 29.02
N THR A 151 18.89 -6.85 29.09
CA THR A 151 18.57 -6.12 30.33
C THR A 151 17.09 -5.76 30.44
N SER A 152 16.38 -5.76 29.32
CA SER A 152 15.00 -5.23 29.16
C SER A 152 14.91 -3.72 29.46
N ALA A 153 16.04 -3.02 29.49
CA ALA A 153 16.04 -1.57 29.65
C ALA A 153 15.42 -0.90 28.42
N PRO A 154 14.57 0.12 28.59
CA PRO A 154 14.02 0.86 27.49
C PRO A 154 15.13 1.62 26.74
N ASN A 155 14.97 1.74 25.43
CA ASN A 155 15.87 2.58 24.64
C ASN A 155 15.78 4.05 25.16
N PRO A 156 16.93 4.70 25.49
CA PRO A 156 16.92 6.01 26.15
C PRO A 156 16.33 7.14 25.29
N ASN A 157 16.23 6.93 23.98
CA ASN A 157 15.68 7.93 23.09
C ASN A 157 14.21 7.60 22.80
N PRO A 158 13.22 8.45 23.12
CA PRO A 158 11.83 8.20 22.83
C PRO A 158 11.58 8.09 21.32
N ALA A 159 10.76 7.12 20.92
CA ALA A 159 10.41 6.93 19.52
C ALA A 159 9.20 7.83 19.15
N ALA A 160 9.33 8.62 18.10
CA ALA A 160 8.18 9.32 17.53
C ALA A 160 7.33 8.34 16.67
N PRO A 161 6.01 8.51 16.61
CA PRO A 161 5.18 7.75 15.69
C PRO A 161 5.64 7.93 14.24
N GLN A 162 5.52 6.88 13.42
CA GLN A 162 5.75 6.97 11.99
C GLN A 162 4.44 7.34 11.30
N TYR A 163 4.48 8.31 10.40
CA TYR A 163 3.32 8.78 9.66
C TYR A 163 3.48 8.48 8.18
N ILE A 164 2.41 8.03 7.54
CA ILE A 164 2.35 7.81 6.09
C ILE A 164 1.15 8.54 5.52
N GLN A 165 1.37 9.23 4.40
CA GLN A 165 0.29 9.81 3.63
C GLN A 165 -0.31 8.75 2.71
N ILE A 166 -1.61 8.51 2.86
CA ILE A 166 -2.35 7.45 2.16
C ILE A 166 -3.32 7.99 1.10
N GLU A 167 -3.54 9.30 1.05
CA GLU A 167 -4.40 9.98 0.07
C GLU A 167 -3.79 11.31 -0.35
N PRO A 168 -4.05 11.77 -1.60
CA PRO A 168 -3.64 13.08 -2.06
C PRO A 168 -4.25 14.19 -1.20
N GLY A 169 -3.43 15.12 -0.70
CA GLY A 169 -3.88 16.27 0.08
C GLY A 169 -4.43 15.97 1.49
N ALA A 170 -4.53 14.71 1.90
CA ALA A 170 -4.92 14.34 3.25
C ALA A 170 -3.73 14.44 4.23
N ASN A 171 -4.04 14.54 5.52
CA ASN A 171 -3.01 14.44 6.56
C ASN A 171 -2.45 13.02 6.61
N ALA A 172 -1.16 12.90 6.89
CA ALA A 172 -0.53 11.60 7.12
C ALA A 172 -1.09 10.96 8.39
N ILE A 173 -1.33 9.65 8.35
CA ILE A 173 -1.81 8.86 9.49
C ILE A 173 -0.66 8.11 10.16
N PRO A 174 -0.70 7.87 11.48
CA PRO A 174 0.27 7.01 12.15
C PRO A 174 0.02 5.55 11.75
N VAL A 175 1.10 4.86 11.33
CA VAL A 175 1.05 3.45 10.86
C VAL A 175 1.46 2.46 11.94
N GLY A 176 1.23 2.78 13.18
CA GLY A 176 1.49 1.94 14.34
C GLY A 176 1.56 2.76 15.61
N VAL A 177 1.87 2.09 16.69
CA VAL A 177 2.06 2.66 18.01
C VAL A 177 3.51 2.50 18.45
N THR A 178 3.96 3.33 19.37
CA THR A 178 5.34 3.28 19.87
C THR A 178 5.45 2.48 21.14
N SER A 179 6.64 1.97 21.44
CA SER A 179 6.92 1.28 22.71
C SER A 179 6.61 2.14 23.94
N ASP A 180 6.82 3.44 23.85
CA ASP A 180 6.56 4.37 24.95
C ASP A 180 5.07 4.51 25.26
N THR A 181 4.17 4.34 24.27
CA THR A 181 2.72 4.42 24.48
C THR A 181 2.10 3.11 24.94
N VAL A 182 2.77 1.96 24.75
CA VAL A 182 2.21 0.63 25.04
C VAL A 182 2.80 0.01 26.29
N PHE A 183 4.12 0.15 26.50
CA PHE A 183 4.85 -0.56 27.56
C PHE A 183 5.34 0.37 28.70
N ARG A 184 5.07 1.68 28.61
CA ARG A 184 5.47 2.68 29.61
C ARG A 184 4.33 3.62 29.94
N ASP A 185 4.25 4.03 31.21
CA ASP A 185 3.23 4.97 31.68
C ASP A 185 3.80 6.39 31.98
N GLY A 186 5.02 6.65 31.55
CA GLY A 186 5.72 7.91 31.79
C GLY A 186 6.49 7.95 33.12
N THR A 187 6.16 7.08 34.09
CA THR A 187 6.83 6.97 35.39
C THR A 187 7.72 5.74 35.49
N SER A 188 7.27 4.62 34.90
CA SER A 188 7.95 3.33 34.91
C SER A 188 7.66 2.59 33.58
N ASP A 189 8.22 1.44 33.46
CA ASP A 189 7.96 0.48 32.39
C ASP A 189 7.54 -0.87 32.99
N ILE A 190 6.84 -1.67 32.15
CA ILE A 190 6.32 -2.96 32.58
C ILE A 190 7.39 -3.93 33.08
N PHE A 191 8.63 -3.85 32.53
CA PHE A 191 9.71 -4.76 32.90
C PHE A 191 10.23 -4.48 34.29
N THR A 192 10.34 -3.20 34.65
CA THR A 192 10.71 -2.74 36.01
C THR A 192 9.66 -3.16 37.03
N ASP A 193 8.38 -3.00 36.71
CA ASP A 193 7.28 -3.37 37.63
C ASP A 193 7.17 -4.88 37.78
N LEU A 194 7.35 -5.66 36.70
CA LEU A 194 7.37 -7.12 36.78
C LEU A 194 8.58 -7.64 37.56
N THR A 195 9.75 -7.00 37.41
CA THR A 195 10.94 -7.36 38.19
C THR A 195 10.70 -7.13 39.70
N SER A 196 10.06 -6.01 40.04
CA SER A 196 9.67 -5.71 41.42
C SER A 196 8.69 -6.75 42.00
N ALA A 197 7.67 -7.15 41.18
CA ALA A 197 6.71 -8.19 41.57
C ALA A 197 7.39 -9.56 41.75
N ILE A 198 8.29 -9.97 40.87
CA ILE A 198 9.06 -11.22 40.95
C ILE A 198 9.90 -11.23 42.23
N THR A 199 10.59 -10.13 42.54
CA THR A 199 11.40 -9.99 43.74
C THR A 199 10.53 -10.11 45.00
N ALA A 200 9.39 -9.44 45.05
CA ALA A 200 8.45 -9.49 46.14
C ALA A 200 7.84 -10.90 46.34
N LEU A 201 7.57 -11.65 45.26
CA LEU A 201 7.11 -13.04 45.34
C LEU A 201 8.16 -13.98 45.94
N ARG A 202 9.44 -13.76 45.59
CA ARG A 202 10.58 -14.52 46.16
C ARG A 202 10.85 -14.18 47.62
N GLY A 203 10.35 -13.05 48.09
CA GLY A 203 10.50 -12.55 49.43
C GLY A 203 11.79 -11.75 49.63
N THR A 204 11.66 -10.51 50.11
CA THR A 204 12.79 -9.63 50.46
C THR A 204 13.19 -9.75 51.93
N GLY A 205 12.47 -10.58 52.73
CA GLY A 205 12.61 -10.70 54.15
C GLY A 205 11.65 -9.79 54.96
N ASN A 206 10.86 -8.96 54.27
CA ASN A 206 9.80 -8.14 54.90
C ASN A 206 8.44 -8.39 54.20
N PRO A 207 7.60 -9.27 54.75
CA PRO A 207 6.34 -9.65 54.12
C PRO A 207 5.36 -8.49 53.92
N ALA A 208 5.39 -7.47 54.74
CA ALA A 208 4.53 -6.28 54.58
C ALA A 208 4.93 -5.43 53.38
N THR A 209 6.24 -5.23 53.20
CA THR A 209 6.78 -4.54 52.05
C THR A 209 6.53 -5.31 50.75
N ASP A 210 6.74 -6.65 50.77
CA ASP A 210 6.50 -7.52 49.65
C ASP A 210 5.04 -7.48 49.21
N ARG A 211 4.09 -7.51 50.16
CA ARG A 211 2.66 -7.37 49.88
C ARG A 211 2.33 -6.03 49.24
N THR A 212 2.86 -4.93 49.81
CA THR A 212 2.64 -3.58 49.25
C THR A 212 3.17 -3.48 47.84
N THR A 213 4.36 -4.04 47.57
CA THR A 213 4.95 -4.07 46.24
C THR A 213 4.08 -4.83 45.23
N LEU A 214 3.55 -6.00 45.61
CA LEU A 214 2.63 -6.79 44.80
C LEU A 214 1.32 -6.04 44.52
N GLN A 215 0.76 -5.35 45.52
CA GLN A 215 -0.45 -4.52 45.34
C GLN A 215 -0.22 -3.37 44.36
N ASN A 216 0.91 -2.67 44.49
CA ASN A 216 1.29 -1.63 43.56
C ASN A 216 1.50 -2.17 42.14
N SER A 217 2.18 -3.29 42.00
CA SER A 217 2.37 -3.95 40.69
C SER A 217 1.04 -4.36 40.09
N PHE A 218 0.09 -4.89 40.88
CA PHE A 218 -1.25 -5.24 40.40
C PHE A 218 -2.01 -4.00 39.88
N ALA A 219 -1.97 -2.88 40.61
CA ALA A 219 -2.61 -1.65 40.19
C ALA A 219 -2.00 -1.11 38.89
N ARG A 220 -0.66 -1.20 38.75
CA ARG A 220 0.03 -0.77 37.53
C ARG A 220 -0.27 -1.65 36.31
N LEU A 221 -0.51 -2.94 36.52
CA LEU A 221 -0.96 -3.83 35.42
C LEU A 221 -2.28 -3.37 34.80
N GLU A 222 -3.20 -2.80 35.61
CA GLU A 222 -4.42 -2.17 35.06
C GLU A 222 -4.08 -0.95 34.20
N THR A 223 -3.10 -0.14 34.58
CA THR A 223 -2.65 0.98 33.78
C THR A 223 -2.10 0.51 32.43
N TYR A 224 -1.23 -0.52 32.42
CA TYR A 224 -0.70 -1.09 31.18
C TYR A 224 -1.79 -1.69 30.30
N LYS A 225 -2.78 -2.38 30.90
CA LYS A 225 -3.94 -2.88 30.16
C LYS A 225 -4.72 -1.75 29.46
N ASN A 226 -4.95 -0.64 30.19
CA ASN A 226 -5.61 0.53 29.60
C ASN A 226 -4.79 1.14 28.45
N LEU A 227 -3.46 1.24 28.60
CA LEU A 227 -2.58 1.73 27.53
C LEU A 227 -2.68 0.86 26.29
N VAL A 228 -2.66 -0.46 26.45
CA VAL A 228 -2.82 -1.40 25.32
C VAL A 228 -4.19 -1.24 24.66
N SER A 229 -5.26 -1.14 25.44
CA SER A 229 -6.62 -0.95 24.93
C SER A 229 -6.77 0.36 24.14
N VAL A 230 -6.15 1.44 24.60
CA VAL A 230 -6.10 2.72 23.87
C VAL A 230 -5.31 2.57 22.56
N ALA A 231 -4.13 1.94 22.64
CA ALA A 231 -3.30 1.67 21.47
C ALA A 231 -4.03 0.81 20.43
N HIS A 232 -4.71 -0.24 20.88
CA HIS A 232 -5.53 -1.13 20.03
C HIS A 232 -6.66 -0.36 19.35
N SER A 233 -7.37 0.50 20.10
CA SER A 233 -8.43 1.37 19.55
C SER A 233 -7.87 2.35 18.48
N GLN A 234 -6.68 2.90 18.69
CA GLN A 234 -6.02 3.77 17.72
C GLN A 234 -5.63 3.01 16.44
N VAL A 235 -5.06 1.81 16.59
CA VAL A 235 -4.71 0.95 15.46
C VAL A 235 -5.95 0.60 14.65
N GLY A 236 -7.03 0.14 15.31
CA GLY A 236 -8.30 -0.19 14.65
C GLY A 236 -8.94 1.01 13.96
N GLY A 237 -8.89 2.20 14.57
CA GLY A 237 -9.34 3.44 13.94
C GLY A 237 -8.54 3.79 12.67
N ASN A 238 -7.23 3.64 12.72
CA ASN A 238 -6.36 3.89 11.55
C ASN A 238 -6.54 2.83 10.46
N MET A 239 -6.82 1.57 10.81
CA MET A 239 -7.18 0.52 9.84
C MET A 239 -8.45 0.89 9.08
N ASN A 240 -9.51 1.32 9.77
CA ASN A 240 -10.74 1.77 9.13
C ASN A 240 -10.52 2.95 8.18
N ILE A 241 -9.70 3.95 8.58
CA ILE A 241 -9.33 5.07 7.73
C ILE A 241 -8.58 4.58 6.48
N THR A 242 -7.65 3.64 6.65
CA THR A 242 -6.86 3.08 5.55
C THR A 242 -7.73 2.29 4.58
N GLU A 243 -8.68 1.49 5.07
CA GLU A 243 -9.63 0.73 4.23
C GLU A 243 -10.55 1.65 3.42
N MET A 244 -11.06 2.73 4.04
CA MET A 244 -11.85 3.74 3.33
C MET A 244 -11.01 4.43 2.25
N ALA A 245 -9.76 4.76 2.54
CA ALA A 245 -8.83 5.33 1.57
C ALA A 245 -8.56 4.38 0.40
N GLN A 246 -8.33 3.09 0.66
CA GLN A 246 -8.13 2.06 -0.37
C GLN A 246 -9.34 1.93 -1.30
N SER A 247 -10.55 1.93 -0.74
CA SER A 247 -11.79 1.86 -1.51
C SER A 247 -11.93 3.07 -2.43
N ARG A 248 -11.74 4.28 -1.89
CA ARG A 248 -11.80 5.53 -2.66
C ARG A 248 -10.73 5.60 -3.75
N LEU A 249 -9.48 5.27 -3.43
CA LEU A 249 -8.39 5.23 -4.42
C LEU A 249 -8.67 4.21 -5.53
N SER A 250 -9.35 3.11 -5.23
CA SER A 250 -9.75 2.12 -6.22
C SER A 250 -10.85 2.66 -7.14
N GLU A 251 -11.84 3.35 -6.62
CA GLU A 251 -12.88 4.03 -7.39
C GLU A 251 -12.29 5.13 -8.27
N ASP A 252 -11.39 5.94 -7.74
CA ASP A 252 -10.69 6.99 -8.49
C ASP A 252 -9.85 6.39 -9.62
N SER A 253 -9.09 5.32 -9.38
CA SER A 253 -8.30 4.61 -10.40
C SER A 253 -9.18 4.12 -11.55
N LEU A 254 -10.35 3.53 -11.25
CA LEU A 254 -11.33 3.11 -12.26
C LEU A 254 -11.91 4.30 -13.02
N SER A 255 -12.25 5.39 -12.34
CA SER A 255 -12.76 6.61 -12.96
C SER A 255 -11.74 7.24 -13.91
N TYR A 256 -10.46 7.32 -13.50
CA TYR A 256 -9.40 7.81 -14.39
C TYR A 256 -9.19 6.88 -15.58
N GLY A 257 -9.21 5.56 -15.38
CA GLY A 257 -9.15 4.58 -16.46
C GLY A 257 -10.25 4.79 -17.49
N ALA A 258 -11.51 4.87 -17.04
CA ALA A 258 -12.66 5.10 -17.94
C ALA A 258 -12.57 6.44 -18.69
N ARG A 259 -12.06 7.51 -18.06
CA ARG A 259 -11.83 8.81 -18.74
C ARG A 259 -10.72 8.72 -19.77
N ILE A 260 -9.64 8.01 -19.49
CA ILE A 260 -8.56 7.76 -20.44
C ILE A 260 -9.11 7.01 -21.64
N ASP A 261 -9.83 5.91 -21.42
CA ASP A 261 -10.43 5.10 -22.48
C ASP A 261 -11.43 5.89 -23.32
N SER A 262 -12.21 6.78 -22.71
CA SER A 262 -13.15 7.64 -23.45
C SER A 262 -12.46 8.64 -24.39
N ILE A 263 -11.21 9.03 -24.12
CA ILE A 263 -10.44 9.98 -24.93
C ILE A 263 -9.56 9.24 -25.95
N GLU A 264 -8.79 8.23 -25.51
CA GLU A 264 -7.82 7.55 -26.37
C GLU A 264 -8.34 6.24 -26.98
N GLY A 265 -9.41 5.66 -26.45
CA GLY A 265 -9.97 4.40 -26.93
C GLY A 265 -10.52 4.49 -28.36
N ASP A 266 -10.35 3.42 -29.12
CA ASP A 266 -10.84 3.29 -30.49
C ASP A 266 -12.13 2.44 -30.52
N ASP A 267 -13.08 2.83 -31.37
CA ASP A 267 -14.22 1.96 -31.71
C ASP A 267 -13.77 0.93 -32.75
N PHE A 268 -13.43 -0.25 -32.24
CA PHE A 268 -12.96 -1.37 -33.06
C PHE A 268 -13.90 -1.69 -34.21
N ALA A 269 -15.23 -1.65 -34.01
CA ALA A 269 -16.19 -1.99 -35.05
C ALA A 269 -16.17 -0.96 -36.18
N SER A 270 -16.14 0.31 -35.84
CA SER A 270 -16.02 1.43 -36.80
C SER A 270 -14.70 1.37 -37.57
N SER A 271 -13.59 1.19 -36.84
CA SER A 271 -12.24 1.13 -37.44
C SER A 271 -12.06 -0.10 -38.34
N ALA A 272 -12.67 -1.24 -38.01
CA ALA A 272 -12.64 -2.43 -38.86
C ALA A 272 -13.40 -2.25 -40.18
N VAL A 273 -14.56 -1.58 -40.14
CA VAL A 273 -15.32 -1.23 -41.34
C VAL A 273 -14.53 -0.26 -42.21
N GLU A 274 -13.98 0.81 -41.63
CA GLU A 274 -13.16 1.80 -42.34
C GLU A 274 -11.90 1.16 -42.96
N LEU A 275 -11.30 0.18 -42.28
CA LEU A 275 -10.17 -0.59 -42.81
C LEU A 275 -10.58 -1.38 -44.05
N ALA A 276 -11.69 -2.11 -44.02
CA ALA A 276 -12.18 -2.88 -45.15
C ALA A 276 -12.55 -2.00 -46.35
N GLU A 277 -13.20 -0.86 -46.12
CA GLU A 277 -13.50 0.12 -47.15
C GLU A 277 -12.23 0.72 -47.77
N THR A 278 -11.23 1.08 -46.94
CA THR A 278 -9.97 1.64 -47.43
C THR A 278 -9.16 0.61 -48.24
N GLN A 279 -9.19 -0.67 -47.84
CA GLN A 279 -8.57 -1.77 -48.58
C GLN A 279 -9.26 -1.95 -49.97
N SER A 280 -10.56 -1.99 -49.96
CA SER A 280 -11.33 -2.11 -51.21
C SER A 280 -11.11 -0.93 -52.16
N ALA A 281 -11.05 0.30 -51.63
CA ALA A 281 -10.76 1.50 -52.41
C ALA A 281 -9.32 1.49 -52.98
N LEU A 282 -8.33 1.01 -52.20
CA LEU A 282 -6.96 0.85 -52.68
C LEU A 282 -6.86 -0.16 -53.81
N GLU A 283 -7.51 -1.31 -53.69
CA GLU A 283 -7.54 -2.35 -54.71
C GLU A 283 -8.20 -1.83 -56.02
N ALA A 284 -9.36 -1.15 -55.90
CA ALA A 284 -10.01 -0.51 -57.03
C ALA A 284 -9.10 0.52 -57.74
N THR A 285 -8.41 1.36 -56.98
CA THR A 285 -7.48 2.35 -57.51
C THR A 285 -6.31 1.68 -58.24
N LEU A 286 -5.74 0.63 -57.66
CA LEU A 286 -4.68 -0.15 -58.30
C LEU A 286 -5.13 -0.81 -59.61
N GLN A 287 -6.36 -1.34 -59.66
CA GLN A 287 -6.95 -1.91 -60.88
C GLN A 287 -7.16 -0.86 -61.99
N ILE A 288 -7.64 0.35 -61.62
CA ILE A 288 -7.83 1.44 -62.59
C ILE A 288 -6.48 1.87 -63.17
N VAL A 289 -5.47 2.00 -62.34
CA VAL A 289 -4.10 2.35 -62.80
C VAL A 289 -3.51 1.26 -63.69
N ALA A 290 -3.72 -0.01 -63.35
CA ALA A 290 -3.28 -1.16 -64.18
C ALA A 290 -3.97 -1.22 -65.51
N LYS A 291 -5.31 -1.00 -65.57
CA LYS A 291 -6.08 -0.94 -66.85
C LYS A 291 -5.70 0.22 -67.72
N GLY A 292 -5.48 1.41 -67.10
CA GLY A 292 -5.01 2.60 -67.86
C GLY A 292 -3.65 2.38 -68.53
N ARG A 293 -2.75 1.63 -67.90
CA ARG A 293 -1.44 1.26 -68.48
C ARG A 293 -1.59 0.28 -69.65
N ARG A 294 -2.48 -0.71 -69.57
CA ARG A 294 -2.72 -1.67 -70.70
C ARG A 294 -3.31 -0.99 -71.95
N SER A 295 -4.27 -0.10 -71.76
CA SER A 295 -4.87 0.63 -72.87
C SER A 295 -3.86 1.56 -73.59
N LEU A 296 -2.86 2.03 -72.92
CA LEU A 296 -1.79 2.86 -73.52
C LEU A 296 -0.77 2.02 -74.32
N PHE A 297 -0.50 0.78 -73.87
CA PHE A 297 0.36 -0.15 -74.62
C PHE A 297 -0.34 -0.70 -75.85
N ASP A 298 -1.68 -0.97 -75.82
CA ASP A 298 -2.47 -1.39 -76.96
C ASP A 298 -2.63 -0.28 -78.02
N PHE A 299 -2.48 1.00 -77.66
CA PHE A 299 -2.58 2.11 -78.54
C PHE A 299 -1.20 2.47 -79.26
N LEU A 300 -0.09 2.00 -78.64
CA LEU A 300 1.27 2.24 -79.12
C LEU A 300 1.89 1.05 -79.90
N GLY A 301 1.24 -0.09 -79.94
CA GLY A 301 1.62 -1.28 -80.75
C GLY A 301 0.75 -1.44 -81.93
#